data_d8c78e2f946d37b044e6f0c62854147a
#
_entry.id   d8c78e2f946d37b044e6f0c62854147a
#
_cell.length_a   1.000
_cell.length_b   1.000
_cell.length_c   1.000
_cell.angle_alpha   90.00
_cell.angle_beta   90.00
_cell.angle_gamma   90.00
#
_symmetry.space_group_name_H-M   'P 1'
#
loop_
_entity.id
_entity.type
_entity.pdbx_description
1 polymer ?
#
loop_
_entity_poly.entity_id
_entity_poly.type
_entity_poly.pdbx_seq_one_letter_code
_entity_poly.pdbx_strand_id
1 'polypeptide(L)'
;MRKIRLSAIIGAFALVVALISPAYSASTSSTFFVAQTPGYPDSKLTFHGVISPKVKNAIVQIDIKLPKGWTDTKLRTRSTSSGSWMLTSRVTASTGSVFYRAKIYIGKKVVVTKSKSITIKQLPEINAPEQLIDLLGPGGRIHGTDISRWQHPGDKPIDFAKMYAAGIRFVMIKASDTRDDADALSLKYLLTDRSGAQAAGIFTGYYHYTVLPNTTDPAEVVRDAKAQVQKAIWRLSSMGGYTEKDLPYALDLENNCVAITGSTCTKYAQRSLVTLWAETWLDGMYAATGRKPILYSYPTF
;
A
#
# COMPACT_ATOMS: atom_id res chain seq x y z
N MET A 1 39.43 85.45 -51.21
CA MET A 1 39.69 84.06 -51.50
C MET A 1 39.27 83.22 -50.28
N ARG A 2 38.02 82.59 -50.28
CA ARG A 2 37.57 81.75 -49.21
C ARG A 2 37.45 80.32 -49.75
N LYS A 3 38.21 79.40 -49.16
CA LYS A 3 38.18 77.99 -49.50
C LYS A 3 36.99 77.33 -48.78
N ILE A 4 36.06 76.75 -49.52
CA ILE A 4 34.99 75.95 -49.03
C ILE A 4 35.49 74.49 -48.88
N ARG A 5 35.47 73.96 -47.64
CA ARG A 5 35.74 72.55 -47.41
C ARG A 5 34.44 71.76 -47.48
N LEU A 6 34.36 70.81 -48.37
CA LEU A 6 33.30 69.85 -48.50
C LEU A 6 33.61 68.68 -47.51
N SER A 7 32.76 68.50 -46.51
CA SER A 7 32.83 67.34 -45.62
C SER A 7 31.85 66.27 -46.14
N ALA A 8 32.38 65.13 -46.52
CA ALA A 8 31.62 63.97 -46.90
C ALA A 8 31.18 63.22 -45.65
N ILE A 9 29.86 63.09 -45.46
CA ILE A 9 29.27 62.22 -44.42
C ILE A 9 29.09 60.82 -45.00
N ILE A 10 29.88 59.84 -44.52
CA ILE A 10 29.71 58.43 -44.83
C ILE A 10 28.71 57.90 -43.80
N GLY A 11 27.46 57.67 -44.24
CA GLY A 11 26.46 56.96 -43.43
C GLY A 11 26.69 55.49 -43.49
N ALA A 12 27.13 54.88 -42.35
CA ALA A 12 27.19 53.44 -42.18
C ALA A 12 25.81 52.88 -41.92
N PHE A 13 25.24 52.17 -42.90
CA PHE A 13 24.03 51.36 -42.71
C PHE A 13 24.44 50.06 -42.00
N ALA A 14 24.18 49.96 -40.69
CA ALA A 14 24.32 48.69 -39.95
C ALA A 14 23.13 47.80 -40.29
N LEU A 15 23.34 46.79 -41.10
CA LEU A 15 22.34 45.73 -41.39
C LEU A 15 22.25 44.83 -40.18
N VAL A 16 21.20 45.00 -39.33
CA VAL A 16 20.91 44.08 -38.23
C VAL A 16 20.22 42.86 -38.84
N VAL A 17 21.02 41.81 -39.09
CA VAL A 17 20.50 40.50 -39.40
C VAL A 17 19.99 39.87 -38.11
N ALA A 18 18.71 39.95 -37.84
CA ALA A 18 18.08 39.20 -36.76
C ALA A 18 18.14 37.71 -37.13
N LEU A 19 19.08 37.00 -36.50
CA LEU A 19 19.09 35.54 -36.51
C LEU A 19 17.85 35.03 -35.80
N ILE A 20 16.78 34.80 -36.54
CA ILE A 20 15.61 34.05 -36.05
C ILE A 20 16.07 32.61 -35.90
N SER A 21 16.58 32.27 -34.71
CA SER A 21 16.79 30.87 -34.35
C SER A 21 15.43 30.18 -34.41
N PRO A 22 15.27 29.09 -35.16
CA PRO A 22 14.03 28.33 -35.13
C PRO A 22 13.82 27.87 -33.70
N ALA A 23 12.74 28.34 -33.07
CA ALA A 23 12.32 27.84 -31.79
C ALA A 23 12.08 26.34 -31.93
N TYR A 24 13.05 25.53 -31.47
CA TYR A 24 12.91 24.10 -31.43
C TYR A 24 11.77 23.81 -30.46
N SER A 25 10.57 23.60 -30.99
CA SER A 25 9.41 23.18 -30.20
C SER A 25 9.76 21.81 -29.64
N ALA A 26 10.18 21.77 -28.40
CA ALA A 26 10.49 20.52 -27.69
C ALA A 26 9.28 19.59 -27.81
N SER A 27 9.46 18.41 -28.37
CA SER A 27 8.39 17.44 -28.50
C SER A 27 7.89 17.05 -27.12
N THR A 28 6.60 17.22 -26.88
CA THR A 28 6.00 16.80 -25.59
C THR A 28 6.04 15.30 -25.48
N SER A 29 6.61 14.81 -24.39
CA SER A 29 6.69 13.38 -24.05
C SER A 29 6.26 13.14 -22.61
N SER A 30 6.06 11.91 -22.22
CA SER A 30 5.89 11.54 -20.82
C SER A 30 6.58 10.21 -20.53
N THR A 31 7.18 10.13 -19.37
CA THR A 31 7.53 8.84 -18.77
C THR A 31 6.27 8.11 -18.33
N PHE A 32 6.33 6.80 -18.30
CA PHE A 32 5.25 5.94 -17.82
C PHE A 32 5.82 4.75 -17.07
N PHE A 33 5.43 4.60 -15.84
CA PHE A 33 5.79 3.50 -14.97
C PHE A 33 4.54 2.87 -14.40
N VAL A 34 4.62 1.56 -14.17
CA VAL A 34 3.60 0.79 -13.49
C VAL A 34 4.29 0.11 -12.32
N ALA A 35 3.88 0.43 -11.11
CA ALA A 35 4.32 -0.24 -9.90
C ALA A 35 3.21 -1.16 -9.41
N GLN A 36 3.60 -2.37 -9.10
CA GLN A 36 2.71 -3.43 -8.66
C GLN A 36 3.37 -4.15 -7.49
N THR A 37 2.60 -4.36 -6.43
CA THR A 37 3.03 -5.16 -5.29
C THR A 37 1.80 -5.87 -4.73
N PRO A 38 1.81 -7.16 -4.69
CA PRO A 38 2.37 -8.17 -5.57
C PRO A 38 1.48 -8.40 -6.81
N GLY A 39 1.96 -9.16 -7.78
CA GLY A 39 1.28 -9.43 -9.04
C GLY A 39 0.10 -10.39 -9.01
N TYR A 40 -0.90 -10.16 -8.17
CA TYR A 40 -2.10 -11.00 -8.07
C TYR A 40 -3.35 -10.20 -8.44
N PRO A 41 -4.48 -10.86 -8.80
CA PRO A 41 -5.77 -10.19 -8.91
C PRO A 41 -6.08 -9.38 -7.65
N ASP A 42 -6.77 -8.26 -7.79
CA ASP A 42 -7.13 -7.31 -6.72
C ASP A 42 -5.97 -6.62 -5.99
N SER A 43 -4.71 -6.91 -6.33
CA SER A 43 -3.59 -6.19 -5.77
C SER A 43 -3.56 -4.73 -6.23
N LYS A 44 -2.95 -3.86 -5.41
CA LYS A 44 -2.77 -2.44 -5.70
C LYS A 44 -1.89 -2.25 -6.93
N LEU A 45 -2.31 -1.40 -7.83
CA LEU A 45 -1.63 -1.04 -9.05
C LEU A 45 -1.46 0.47 -9.11
N THR A 46 -0.22 0.95 -9.14
CA THR A 46 0.08 2.38 -9.21
C THR A 46 0.71 2.73 -10.55
N PHE A 47 0.08 3.64 -11.27
CA PHE A 47 0.59 4.24 -12.49
C PHE A 47 1.17 5.61 -12.15
N HIS A 48 2.36 5.92 -12.66
CA HIS A 48 2.94 7.24 -12.47
C HIS A 48 3.86 7.65 -13.62
N GLY A 49 4.12 8.94 -13.71
CA GLY A 49 5.02 9.48 -14.73
C GLY A 49 5.22 10.99 -14.60
N VAL A 50 6.03 11.51 -15.53
CA VAL A 50 6.34 12.95 -15.61
C VAL A 50 6.23 13.40 -17.07
N ILE A 51 5.51 14.49 -17.31
CA ILE A 51 5.33 15.13 -18.61
C ILE A 51 6.48 16.13 -18.83
N SER A 52 7.13 16.06 -19.97
CA SER A 52 8.20 16.99 -20.39
C SER A 52 7.87 17.60 -21.76
N PRO A 53 7.90 18.93 -21.91
CA PRO A 53 8.06 19.95 -20.85
C PRO A 53 6.94 19.89 -19.83
N LYS A 54 7.15 20.46 -18.63
CA LYS A 54 6.18 20.43 -17.52
C LYS A 54 4.85 21.06 -17.92
N VAL A 55 3.75 20.32 -17.74
CA VAL A 55 2.38 20.79 -18.01
C VAL A 55 1.54 20.53 -16.79
N LYS A 56 0.91 21.58 -16.24
CA LYS A 56 -0.05 21.49 -15.12
C LYS A 56 -1.43 21.15 -15.66
N ASN A 57 -2.19 20.35 -14.90
CA ASN A 57 -3.58 19.98 -15.18
C ASN A 57 -3.82 19.22 -16.51
N ALA A 58 -2.79 18.66 -17.14
CA ALA A 58 -2.98 17.73 -18.24
C ALA A 58 -3.78 16.52 -17.76
N ILE A 59 -4.78 16.09 -18.53
CA ILE A 59 -5.57 14.90 -18.21
C ILE A 59 -4.77 13.67 -18.64
N VAL A 60 -4.55 12.74 -17.72
CA VAL A 60 -3.91 11.45 -17.98
C VAL A 60 -4.94 10.34 -17.89
N GLN A 61 -5.08 9.59 -18.94
CA GLN A 61 -5.96 8.42 -19.09
C GLN A 61 -5.10 7.16 -19.16
N ILE A 62 -5.52 6.09 -18.51
CA ILE A 62 -4.88 4.79 -18.63
C ILE A 62 -5.69 3.90 -19.58
N ASP A 63 -5.00 3.32 -20.56
CA ASP A 63 -5.54 2.30 -21.45
C ASP A 63 -4.95 0.94 -21.08
N ILE A 64 -5.73 -0.11 -21.23
CA ILE A 64 -5.34 -1.53 -21.13
C ILE A 64 -5.38 -2.17 -22.51
N LYS A 65 -4.46 -3.10 -22.79
CA LYS A 65 -4.49 -3.87 -24.04
C LYS A 65 -5.32 -5.15 -23.85
N LEU A 66 -6.43 -5.22 -24.53
CA LEU A 66 -7.29 -6.39 -24.62
C LEU A 66 -7.10 -7.07 -26.01
N PRO A 67 -7.61 -8.29 -26.25
CA PRO A 67 -7.51 -8.97 -27.55
C PRO A 67 -8.00 -8.14 -28.73
N LYS A 68 -9.06 -7.34 -28.53
CA LYS A 68 -9.62 -6.43 -29.55
C LYS A 68 -8.85 -5.11 -29.70
N GLY A 69 -7.78 -4.89 -28.95
CA GLY A 69 -6.97 -3.67 -29.00
C GLY A 69 -6.89 -2.88 -27.70
N TRP A 70 -6.46 -1.62 -27.80
CA TRP A 70 -6.35 -0.74 -26.65
C TRP A 70 -7.72 -0.20 -26.20
N THR A 71 -8.07 -0.48 -24.97
CA THR A 71 -9.35 -0.11 -24.34
C THR A 71 -9.13 0.89 -23.21
N ASP A 72 -9.98 1.89 -23.14
CA ASP A 72 -10.02 2.87 -22.05
C ASP A 72 -10.49 2.24 -20.74
N THR A 73 -9.65 2.27 -19.70
CA THR A 73 -9.99 1.75 -18.36
C THR A 73 -10.92 2.64 -17.55
N LYS A 74 -11.24 3.84 -18.05
CA LYS A 74 -11.95 4.93 -17.33
C LYS A 74 -11.13 5.56 -16.19
N LEU A 75 -9.92 5.08 -15.93
CA LEU A 75 -9.04 5.65 -14.92
C LEU A 75 -8.44 6.97 -15.43
N ARG A 76 -8.56 8.03 -14.63
CA ARG A 76 -8.12 9.38 -14.95
C ARG A 76 -7.43 10.04 -13.77
N THR A 77 -6.41 10.84 -14.06
CA THR A 77 -5.77 11.77 -13.11
C THR A 77 -5.36 13.06 -13.82
N ARG A 78 -4.83 14.01 -13.08
CA ARG A 78 -4.27 15.26 -13.62
C ARG A 78 -2.82 15.42 -13.19
N SER A 79 -2.01 16.04 -14.06
CA SER A 79 -0.63 16.38 -13.73
C SER A 79 -0.56 17.59 -12.78
N THR A 80 0.45 17.58 -11.93
CA THR A 80 0.80 18.68 -11.01
C THR A 80 1.53 19.81 -11.74
N SER A 81 1.89 20.87 -11.03
CA SER A 81 2.72 21.97 -11.56
C SER A 81 4.13 21.52 -11.97
N SER A 82 4.66 20.46 -11.39
CA SER A 82 5.94 19.83 -11.78
C SER A 82 5.81 18.94 -13.02
N GLY A 83 4.62 18.73 -13.56
CA GLY A 83 4.34 17.79 -14.65
C GLY A 83 4.22 16.35 -14.19
N SER A 84 4.40 16.05 -12.91
CA SER A 84 4.24 14.70 -12.37
C SER A 84 2.76 14.32 -12.25
N TRP A 85 2.46 13.05 -12.36
CA TRP A 85 1.14 12.50 -12.18
C TRP A 85 1.21 11.10 -11.58
N MET A 86 0.19 10.76 -10.81
CA MET A 86 0.02 9.45 -10.19
C MET A 86 -1.44 9.05 -10.17
N LEU A 87 -1.70 7.76 -10.29
CA LEU A 87 -3.01 7.16 -10.19
C LEU A 87 -2.88 5.76 -9.59
N THR A 88 -3.72 5.46 -8.63
CA THR A 88 -3.79 4.12 -8.02
C THR A 88 -5.11 3.45 -8.38
N SER A 89 -5.05 2.16 -8.66
CA SER A 89 -6.19 1.30 -8.94
C SER A 89 -5.93 -0.11 -8.39
N ARG A 90 -6.86 -1.01 -8.60
CA ARG A 90 -6.67 -2.44 -8.35
C ARG A 90 -6.52 -3.18 -9.68
N VAL A 91 -5.82 -4.31 -9.64
CA VAL A 91 -5.72 -5.22 -10.79
C VAL A 91 -7.08 -5.89 -10.99
N THR A 92 -7.72 -5.62 -12.12
CA THR A 92 -9.01 -6.22 -12.50
C THR A 92 -8.88 -7.31 -13.55
N ALA A 93 -7.66 -7.54 -14.05
CA ALA A 93 -7.40 -8.54 -15.06
C ALA A 93 -7.15 -9.92 -14.44
N SER A 94 -7.49 -10.97 -15.18
CA SER A 94 -7.13 -12.36 -14.87
C SER A 94 -5.60 -12.57 -14.95
N THR A 95 -5.14 -13.74 -14.55
CA THR A 95 -3.72 -14.13 -14.59
C THR A 95 -3.10 -13.99 -16.00
N GLY A 96 -1.80 -13.70 -16.03
CA GLY A 96 -1.05 -13.54 -17.26
C GLY A 96 -0.40 -12.16 -17.41
N SER A 97 0.16 -11.91 -18.61
CA SER A 97 0.79 -10.61 -18.91
C SER A 97 -0.25 -9.61 -19.40
N VAL A 98 -0.34 -8.47 -18.72
CA VAL A 98 -1.24 -7.38 -19.05
C VAL A 98 -0.43 -6.13 -19.39
N PHE A 99 -0.81 -5.46 -20.48
CA PHE A 99 -0.11 -4.26 -20.96
C PHE A 99 -0.96 -3.02 -20.71
N TYR A 100 -0.32 -1.97 -20.23
CA TYR A 100 -0.91 -0.66 -20.01
C TYR A 100 -0.12 0.42 -20.72
N ARG A 101 -0.78 1.52 -21.06
CA ARG A 101 -0.18 2.77 -21.53
C ARG A 101 -0.95 3.98 -21.00
N ALA A 102 -0.32 5.15 -20.99
CA ALA A 102 -1.00 6.39 -20.71
C ALA A 102 -1.28 7.17 -22.00
N LYS A 103 -2.45 7.79 -22.08
CA LYS A 103 -2.80 8.88 -23.00
C LYS A 103 -2.88 10.17 -22.22
N ILE A 104 -2.17 11.19 -22.69
CA ILE A 104 -2.06 12.48 -22.02
C ILE A 104 -2.65 13.53 -22.94
N TYR A 105 -3.68 14.21 -22.48
CA TYR A 105 -4.40 15.25 -23.21
C TYR A 105 -3.92 16.63 -22.75
N ILE A 106 -3.35 17.39 -23.67
CA ILE A 106 -2.81 18.75 -23.47
C ILE A 106 -3.50 19.66 -24.49
N GLY A 107 -4.60 20.27 -24.10
CA GLY A 107 -5.48 20.97 -25.05
C GLY A 107 -5.99 20.00 -26.13
N LYS A 108 -5.72 20.31 -27.41
CA LYS A 108 -6.08 19.45 -28.55
C LYS A 108 -5.04 18.36 -28.85
N LYS A 109 -3.86 18.43 -28.23
CA LYS A 109 -2.76 17.45 -28.46
C LYS A 109 -2.94 16.22 -27.58
N VAL A 110 -2.71 15.05 -28.16
CA VAL A 110 -2.69 13.76 -27.43
C VAL A 110 -1.30 13.16 -27.54
N VAL A 111 -0.68 12.85 -26.39
CA VAL A 111 0.59 12.14 -26.28
C VAL A 111 0.30 10.74 -25.76
N VAL A 112 0.81 9.72 -26.45
CA VAL A 112 0.67 8.32 -26.05
C VAL A 112 2.04 7.79 -25.64
N THR A 113 2.13 7.20 -24.44
CA THR A 113 3.37 6.63 -23.93
C THR A 113 3.67 5.27 -24.55
N LYS A 114 4.92 4.83 -24.43
CA LYS A 114 5.24 3.40 -24.63
C LYS A 114 4.47 2.57 -23.61
N SER A 115 4.06 1.37 -24.01
CA SER A 115 3.37 0.45 -23.09
C SER A 115 4.34 -0.18 -22.08
N LYS A 116 3.81 -0.56 -20.94
CA LYS A 116 4.48 -1.37 -19.92
C LYS A 116 3.62 -2.59 -19.62
N SER A 117 4.28 -3.74 -19.45
CA SER A 117 3.61 -4.98 -19.05
C SER A 117 3.79 -5.23 -17.57
N ILE A 118 2.80 -5.87 -16.99
CA ILE A 118 2.86 -6.48 -15.65
C ILE A 118 2.45 -7.95 -15.80
N THR A 119 3.01 -8.81 -14.98
CA THR A 119 2.62 -10.21 -14.91
C THR A 119 1.74 -10.41 -13.68
N ILE A 120 0.51 -10.85 -13.90
CA ILE A 120 -0.44 -11.18 -12.85
C ILE A 120 -0.34 -12.69 -12.63
N LYS A 121 0.08 -13.07 -11.44
CA LYS A 121 0.21 -14.47 -11.04
C LYS A 121 -1.14 -14.98 -10.54
N GLN A 122 -1.41 -16.26 -10.74
CA GLN A 122 -2.50 -16.93 -10.04
C GLN A 122 -2.19 -16.94 -8.54
N LEU A 123 -3.21 -16.63 -7.72
CA LEU A 123 -3.09 -16.91 -6.29
C LEU A 123 -2.78 -18.41 -6.15
N PRO A 124 -1.83 -18.80 -5.29
CA PRO A 124 -1.66 -20.20 -4.97
C PRO A 124 -3.03 -20.75 -4.57
N GLU A 125 -3.45 -21.85 -5.19
CA GLU A 125 -4.60 -22.57 -4.69
C GLU A 125 -4.27 -22.96 -3.24
N ILE A 126 -5.00 -22.38 -2.32
CA ILE A 126 -5.07 -22.91 -0.98
C ILE A 126 -5.94 -24.14 -1.16
N ASN A 127 -5.32 -25.29 -1.41
CA ASN A 127 -5.97 -26.56 -1.21
C ASN A 127 -6.31 -26.59 0.27
N ALA A 128 -7.52 -26.13 0.60
CA ALA A 128 -8.07 -26.34 1.93
C ALA A 128 -8.12 -27.86 2.08
N PRO A 129 -7.40 -28.44 3.04
CA PRO A 129 -7.46 -29.89 3.22
C PRO A 129 -8.92 -30.28 3.42
N GLU A 130 -9.34 -31.42 2.87
CA GLU A 130 -10.68 -32.02 3.10
C GLU A 130 -11.09 -32.03 4.58
N GLN A 131 -10.12 -32.03 5.46
CA GLN A 131 -10.25 -31.91 6.92
C GLN A 131 -10.92 -30.62 7.44
N LEU A 132 -11.10 -29.57 6.59
CA LEU A 132 -11.83 -28.38 7.03
C LEU A 132 -13.32 -28.61 7.26
N ILE A 133 -13.91 -29.65 6.67
CA ILE A 133 -15.33 -30.00 6.87
C ILE A 133 -15.57 -30.43 8.31
N ASP A 134 -14.63 -31.16 8.92
CA ASP A 134 -14.70 -31.60 10.33
C ASP A 134 -14.45 -30.46 11.34
N LEU A 135 -14.04 -29.28 10.85
CA LEU A 135 -13.81 -28.12 11.69
C LEU A 135 -15.05 -27.23 11.91
N LEU A 136 -16.16 -27.55 11.22
CA LEU A 136 -17.38 -26.77 11.36
C LEU A 136 -17.98 -26.92 12.75
N GLY A 137 -18.15 -25.79 13.42
CA GLY A 137 -18.84 -25.71 14.70
C GLY A 137 -20.35 -25.46 14.54
N PRO A 138 -21.04 -25.04 15.62
CA PRO A 138 -22.47 -24.73 15.61
C PRO A 138 -22.85 -23.78 14.46
N GLY A 139 -23.93 -24.08 13.78
CA GLY A 139 -24.44 -23.29 12.66
C GLY A 139 -23.63 -23.43 11.36
N GLY A 140 -22.79 -24.48 11.23
CA GLY A 140 -22.00 -24.73 10.03
C GLY A 140 -20.89 -23.69 9.80
N ARG A 141 -20.38 -23.08 10.86
CA ARG A 141 -19.34 -22.04 10.80
C ARG A 141 -18.09 -22.47 11.54
N ILE A 142 -16.92 -21.97 11.10
CA ILE A 142 -15.67 -22.10 11.85
C ILE A 142 -15.65 -20.99 12.89
N HIS A 143 -15.59 -21.36 14.16
CA HIS A 143 -15.58 -20.41 15.27
C HIS A 143 -14.14 -20.17 15.74
N GLY A 144 -13.83 -18.93 16.04
CA GLY A 144 -12.57 -18.52 16.63
C GLY A 144 -12.75 -17.34 17.59
N THR A 145 -11.66 -16.99 18.26
CA THR A 145 -11.60 -15.83 19.14
C THR A 145 -10.21 -15.21 19.06
N ASP A 146 -10.08 -13.98 19.55
CA ASP A 146 -8.78 -13.38 19.86
C ASP A 146 -8.44 -13.62 21.34
N ILE A 147 -7.15 -13.65 21.63
CA ILE A 147 -6.60 -13.77 22.98
C ILE A 147 -5.40 -12.84 23.17
N SER A 148 -5.23 -12.41 24.42
CA SER A 148 -4.13 -11.58 24.86
C SER A 148 -3.84 -11.83 26.33
N ARG A 149 -3.02 -11.00 26.97
CA ARG A 149 -2.79 -11.04 28.41
C ARG A 149 -4.07 -11.04 29.28
N TRP A 150 -5.16 -10.48 28.76
CA TRP A 150 -6.43 -10.37 29.49
C TRP A 150 -7.12 -11.71 29.72
N GLN A 151 -6.82 -12.70 28.92
CA GLN A 151 -7.31 -14.07 29.06
C GLN A 151 -6.48 -14.91 30.05
N HIS A 152 -5.49 -14.29 30.71
CA HIS A 152 -4.64 -14.91 31.74
C HIS A 152 -4.84 -14.29 33.13
N PRO A 153 -6.05 -14.31 33.72
CA PRO A 153 -6.27 -13.73 35.03
C PRO A 153 -5.42 -14.45 36.09
N GLY A 154 -4.60 -13.70 36.81
CA GLY A 154 -3.68 -14.26 37.81
C GLY A 154 -2.61 -15.17 37.21
N ASP A 155 -2.16 -14.86 35.98
CA ASP A 155 -1.15 -15.63 35.20
C ASP A 155 -1.52 -17.10 34.91
N LYS A 156 -2.81 -17.44 35.02
CA LYS A 156 -3.25 -18.80 34.72
C LYS A 156 -3.19 -19.09 33.22
N PRO A 157 -2.75 -20.29 32.82
CA PRO A 157 -2.77 -20.70 31.41
C PRO A 157 -4.20 -20.87 30.91
N ILE A 158 -4.38 -20.69 29.60
CA ILE A 158 -5.64 -20.97 28.91
C ILE A 158 -5.77 -22.48 28.72
N ASP A 159 -6.98 -23.00 28.98
CA ASP A 159 -7.31 -24.40 28.70
C ASP A 159 -7.82 -24.54 27.26
N PHE A 160 -6.88 -24.72 26.33
CA PHE A 160 -7.18 -24.85 24.91
C PHE A 160 -7.95 -26.14 24.58
N ALA A 161 -7.82 -27.17 25.38
CA ALA A 161 -8.61 -28.41 25.19
C ALA A 161 -10.09 -28.14 25.43
N LYS A 162 -10.43 -27.37 26.48
CA LYS A 162 -11.82 -26.92 26.71
C LYS A 162 -12.31 -25.98 25.60
N MET A 163 -11.46 -25.09 25.08
CA MET A 163 -11.83 -24.22 23.95
C MET A 163 -12.16 -25.06 22.71
N TYR A 164 -11.33 -26.06 22.39
CA TYR A 164 -11.58 -26.96 21.27
C TYR A 164 -12.89 -27.74 21.45
N ALA A 165 -13.11 -28.29 22.65
CA ALA A 165 -14.37 -28.99 22.99
C ALA A 165 -15.60 -28.07 22.91
N ALA A 166 -15.46 -26.79 23.19
CA ALA A 166 -16.50 -25.78 23.03
C ALA A 166 -16.74 -25.34 21.55
N GLY A 167 -16.00 -25.87 20.61
CA GLY A 167 -16.17 -25.59 19.18
C GLY A 167 -15.22 -24.51 18.62
N ILE A 168 -14.28 -24.00 19.39
CA ILE A 168 -13.26 -23.06 18.88
C ILE A 168 -12.24 -23.82 18.02
N ARG A 169 -11.97 -23.30 16.83
CA ARG A 169 -11.07 -23.92 15.84
C ARG A 169 -9.89 -23.04 15.47
N PHE A 170 -9.95 -21.74 15.77
CA PHE A 170 -8.78 -20.86 15.64
C PHE A 170 -8.74 -19.81 16.74
N VAL A 171 -7.54 -19.34 17.04
CA VAL A 171 -7.30 -18.20 17.93
C VAL A 171 -6.36 -17.20 17.29
N MET A 172 -6.68 -15.91 17.42
CA MET A 172 -5.80 -14.81 17.05
C MET A 172 -5.08 -14.32 18.31
N ILE A 173 -3.78 -14.52 18.40
CA ILE A 173 -2.98 -14.21 19.58
C ILE A 173 -2.34 -12.83 19.41
N LYS A 174 -2.49 -11.95 20.42
CA LYS A 174 -1.76 -10.68 20.43
C LYS A 174 -0.26 -10.95 20.47
N ALA A 175 0.42 -10.68 19.36
CA ALA A 175 1.84 -10.95 19.24
C ALA A 175 2.70 -9.70 19.30
N SER A 176 2.16 -8.54 18.98
CA SER A 176 2.88 -7.26 19.02
C SER A 176 1.95 -6.07 19.23
N ASP A 177 2.52 -4.95 19.66
CA ASP A 177 1.83 -3.68 19.91
C ASP A 177 2.73 -2.54 19.45
N THR A 178 2.17 -1.44 19.02
CA THR A 178 2.93 -0.23 18.69
C THR A 178 3.64 0.33 19.93
N ARG A 179 3.01 0.24 21.10
CA ARG A 179 3.56 0.70 22.38
C ARG A 179 4.47 -0.36 22.98
N ASP A 180 5.69 0.02 23.35
CA ASP A 180 6.72 -0.93 23.79
C ASP A 180 6.37 -1.65 25.11
N ASP A 181 5.72 -0.98 26.04
CA ASP A 181 5.26 -1.58 27.32
C ASP A 181 4.19 -2.65 27.09
N ALA A 182 3.22 -2.39 26.23
CA ALA A 182 2.18 -3.34 25.86
C ALA A 182 2.71 -4.47 24.98
N ASP A 183 3.71 -4.20 24.14
CA ASP A 183 4.40 -5.19 23.33
C ASP A 183 5.14 -6.21 24.23
N ALA A 184 5.87 -5.76 25.23
CA ALA A 184 6.57 -6.61 26.19
C ALA A 184 5.62 -7.58 26.92
N LEU A 185 4.42 -7.09 27.29
CA LEU A 185 3.38 -7.93 27.90
C LEU A 185 2.79 -8.97 26.94
N SER A 186 2.73 -8.67 25.66
CA SER A 186 2.26 -9.61 24.64
C SER A 186 3.21 -10.80 24.50
N LEU A 187 4.51 -10.60 24.71
CA LEU A 187 5.52 -11.65 24.65
C LEU A 187 5.35 -12.72 25.73
N LYS A 188 4.85 -12.36 26.89
CA LYS A 188 4.81 -13.24 28.07
C LYS A 188 4.10 -14.56 27.81
N TYR A 189 3.02 -14.54 27.05
CA TYR A 189 2.18 -15.71 26.82
C TYR A 189 2.26 -16.27 25.40
N LEU A 190 2.79 -15.51 24.44
CA LEU A 190 2.73 -15.82 23.01
C LEU A 190 3.16 -17.23 22.64
N LEU A 191 4.31 -17.69 23.14
CA LEU A 191 4.84 -19.02 22.79
C LEU A 191 4.06 -20.15 23.46
N THR A 192 3.64 -19.95 24.71
CA THR A 192 2.84 -20.94 25.45
C THR A 192 1.45 -21.07 24.87
N ASP A 193 0.82 -19.96 24.49
CA ASP A 193 -0.50 -19.95 23.87
C ASP A 193 -0.47 -20.59 22.49
N ARG A 194 0.53 -20.22 21.66
CA ARG A 194 0.71 -20.86 20.36
C ARG A 194 0.84 -22.37 20.48
N SER A 195 1.77 -22.85 21.33
CA SER A 195 2.03 -24.27 21.47
C SER A 195 0.84 -25.02 22.09
N GLY A 196 0.17 -24.43 23.08
CA GLY A 196 -1.01 -25.02 23.72
C GLY A 196 -2.19 -25.12 22.76
N ALA A 197 -2.47 -24.04 22.00
CA ALA A 197 -3.55 -24.05 21.02
C ALA A 197 -3.30 -25.07 19.89
N GLN A 198 -2.10 -25.11 19.32
CA GLN A 198 -1.74 -26.04 18.26
C GLN A 198 -1.73 -27.51 18.74
N ALA A 199 -1.33 -27.76 19.98
CA ALA A 199 -1.42 -29.08 20.60
C ALA A 199 -2.84 -29.55 20.80
N ALA A 200 -3.77 -28.64 21.07
CA ALA A 200 -5.21 -28.90 21.16
C ALA A 200 -5.92 -29.00 19.80
N GLY A 201 -5.22 -28.86 18.68
CA GLY A 201 -5.82 -28.90 17.34
C GLY A 201 -6.42 -27.57 16.87
N ILE A 202 -6.14 -26.45 17.55
CA ILE A 202 -6.62 -25.11 17.22
C ILE A 202 -5.58 -24.42 16.33
N PHE A 203 -6.04 -23.81 15.23
CA PHE A 203 -5.19 -22.97 14.38
C PHE A 203 -4.84 -21.66 15.10
N THR A 204 -3.63 -21.15 14.90
CA THR A 204 -3.16 -19.93 15.53
C THR A 204 -2.90 -18.84 14.51
N GLY A 205 -3.44 -17.65 14.73
CA GLY A 205 -3.07 -16.44 14.04
C GLY A 205 -2.43 -15.45 15.01
N TYR A 206 -1.90 -14.38 14.48
CA TYR A 206 -1.25 -13.35 15.30
C TYR A 206 -1.80 -12.00 14.94
N TYR A 207 -1.84 -11.07 15.89
CA TYR A 207 -2.20 -9.69 15.56
C TYR A 207 -1.26 -8.66 16.17
N HIS A 208 -1.15 -7.55 15.44
CA HIS A 208 -0.45 -6.34 15.86
C HIS A 208 -1.48 -5.29 16.22
N TYR A 209 -1.52 -4.90 17.48
CA TYR A 209 -2.37 -3.80 17.92
C TYR A 209 -1.75 -2.45 17.57
N THR A 210 -2.54 -1.59 16.93
CA THR A 210 -2.04 -0.36 16.33
C THR A 210 -2.46 0.88 17.11
N VAL A 211 -1.46 1.71 17.42
CA VAL A 211 -1.64 3.13 17.77
C VAL A 211 -0.89 3.95 16.73
N LEU A 212 -1.60 4.85 16.06
CA LEU A 212 -1.04 5.66 14.98
C LEU A 212 -0.09 6.75 15.51
N PRO A 213 0.93 7.16 14.75
CA PRO A 213 1.84 8.23 15.13
C PRO A 213 1.11 9.60 15.14
N ASN A 214 1.47 10.46 16.10
CA ASN A 214 0.95 11.82 16.17
C ASN A 214 1.68 12.75 15.20
N THR A 215 1.44 12.60 13.92
CA THR A 215 2.05 13.42 12.87
C THR A 215 1.05 13.75 11.77
N THR A 216 1.34 14.78 10.99
CA THR A 216 0.64 15.12 9.75
C THR A 216 1.54 14.93 8.52
N ASP A 217 2.80 14.49 8.71
CA ASP A 217 3.74 14.20 7.64
C ASP A 217 3.54 12.77 7.10
N PRO A 218 3.12 12.58 5.84
CA PRO A 218 2.97 11.27 5.24
C PRO A 218 4.25 10.43 5.23
N ALA A 219 5.43 11.08 5.18
CA ALA A 219 6.70 10.37 5.20
C ALA A 219 6.99 9.76 6.57
N GLU A 220 6.62 10.44 7.65
CA GLU A 220 6.71 9.90 9.00
C GLU A 220 5.73 8.74 9.20
N VAL A 221 4.50 8.88 8.72
CA VAL A 221 3.49 7.80 8.75
C VAL A 221 4.02 6.53 8.08
N VAL A 222 4.64 6.66 6.91
CA VAL A 222 5.24 5.53 6.18
C VAL A 222 6.44 4.93 6.94
N ARG A 223 7.29 5.76 7.53
CA ARG A 223 8.43 5.29 8.34
C ARG A 223 7.97 4.49 9.55
N ASP A 224 6.98 5.01 10.27
CA ASP A 224 6.39 4.34 11.43
C ASP A 224 5.78 2.99 11.03
N ALA A 225 4.91 2.96 10.04
CA ALA A 225 4.29 1.72 9.57
C ALA A 225 5.34 0.65 9.18
N LYS A 226 6.43 1.04 8.51
CA LYS A 226 7.53 0.13 8.18
C LYS A 226 8.27 -0.39 9.41
N ALA A 227 8.47 0.45 10.43
CA ALA A 227 9.06 0.02 11.69
C ALA A 227 8.18 -1.02 12.41
N GLN A 228 6.85 -0.82 12.37
CA GLN A 228 5.90 -1.78 12.94
C GLN A 228 5.83 -3.09 12.14
N VAL A 229 5.94 -3.03 10.80
CA VAL A 229 6.14 -4.24 9.97
C VAL A 229 7.37 -5.00 10.43
N GLN A 230 8.50 -4.31 10.61
CA GLN A 230 9.75 -4.95 11.06
C GLN A 230 9.60 -5.59 12.44
N LYS A 231 8.89 -4.94 13.38
CA LYS A 231 8.58 -5.50 14.71
C LYS A 231 7.76 -6.79 14.56
N ALA A 232 6.71 -6.80 13.74
CA ALA A 232 5.89 -7.98 13.50
C ALA A 232 6.68 -9.14 12.84
N ILE A 233 7.56 -8.82 11.88
CA ILE A 233 8.44 -9.81 11.24
C ILE A 233 9.42 -10.41 12.25
N TRP A 234 10.04 -9.59 13.09
CA TRP A 234 10.93 -10.09 14.14
C TRP A 234 10.19 -11.00 15.12
N ARG A 235 8.95 -10.63 15.44
CA ARG A 235 8.10 -11.46 16.30
C ARG A 235 7.84 -12.82 15.67
N LEU A 236 7.43 -12.84 14.42
CA LEU A 236 7.20 -14.08 13.67
C LEU A 236 8.47 -14.92 13.56
N SER A 237 9.62 -14.29 13.28
CA SER A 237 10.92 -14.96 13.20
C SER A 237 11.33 -15.57 14.53
N SER A 238 11.07 -14.89 15.66
CA SER A 238 11.38 -15.40 17.00
C SER A 238 10.57 -16.65 17.39
N MET A 239 9.45 -16.86 16.70
CA MET A 239 8.61 -18.06 16.84
C MET A 239 8.99 -19.19 15.86
N GLY A 240 10.05 -19.01 15.06
CA GLY A 240 10.44 -19.95 14.01
C GLY A 240 9.66 -19.82 12.69
N GLY A 241 8.99 -18.68 12.47
CA GLY A 241 8.16 -18.44 11.30
C GLY A 241 6.78 -19.09 11.38
N TYR A 242 6.09 -19.13 10.23
CA TYR A 242 4.80 -19.79 10.11
C TYR A 242 4.93 -21.31 10.01
N THR A 243 4.01 -22.02 10.65
CA THR A 243 3.74 -23.44 10.43
C THR A 243 2.49 -23.63 9.56
N GLU A 244 2.14 -24.88 9.25
CA GLU A 244 0.89 -25.21 8.56
C GLU A 244 -0.36 -24.91 9.39
N LYS A 245 -0.22 -24.85 10.73
CA LYS A 245 -1.30 -24.50 11.65
C LYS A 245 -1.43 -23.00 11.92
N ASP A 246 -0.59 -22.16 11.28
CA ASP A 246 -0.64 -20.73 11.48
C ASP A 246 -1.46 -20.02 10.38
N LEU A 247 -2.35 -19.15 10.82
CA LEU A 247 -3.11 -18.21 9.97
C LEU A 247 -2.26 -16.98 9.64
N PRO A 248 -2.63 -16.19 8.63
CA PRO A 248 -1.95 -14.93 8.36
C PRO A 248 -1.96 -13.97 9.54
N TYR A 249 -0.94 -13.10 9.61
CA TYR A 249 -0.87 -12.04 10.61
C TYR A 249 -1.99 -11.00 10.36
N ALA A 250 -2.60 -10.49 11.43
CA ALA A 250 -3.63 -9.46 11.35
C ALA A 250 -3.10 -8.10 11.82
N LEU A 251 -3.54 -7.06 11.16
CA LEU A 251 -3.48 -5.68 11.62
C LEU A 251 -4.75 -5.39 12.40
N ASP A 252 -4.60 -5.09 13.68
CA ASP A 252 -5.69 -4.66 14.57
C ASP A 252 -5.67 -3.13 14.64
N LEU A 253 -6.58 -2.50 13.91
CA LEU A 253 -6.69 -1.06 13.72
C LEU A 253 -8.06 -0.57 14.19
N GLU A 254 -8.17 -0.25 15.46
CA GLU A 254 -9.42 0.12 16.13
C GLU A 254 -9.47 1.56 16.60
N ASN A 255 -8.33 2.28 16.56
CA ASN A 255 -8.26 3.61 17.13
C ASN A 255 -7.43 4.56 16.27
N ASN A 256 -8.03 5.67 15.88
CA ASN A 256 -7.35 6.76 15.17
C ASN A 256 -6.99 7.94 16.08
N CYS A 257 -7.12 7.79 17.39
CA CYS A 257 -6.69 8.81 18.33
C CYS A 257 -5.16 8.85 18.44
N VAL A 258 -4.58 10.01 18.22
CA VAL A 258 -3.12 10.22 18.21
C VAL A 258 -2.62 11.12 19.34
N ALA A 259 -3.50 11.73 20.10
CA ALA A 259 -3.16 12.45 21.33
C ALA A 259 -4.28 12.33 22.37
N ILE A 260 -3.89 12.02 23.60
CA ILE A 260 -4.81 11.79 24.71
C ILE A 260 -4.41 12.73 25.86
N THR A 261 -5.41 13.35 26.49
CA THR A 261 -5.24 14.10 27.75
C THR A 261 -6.18 13.49 28.78
N GLY A 262 -5.61 12.93 29.85
CA GLY A 262 -6.38 12.09 30.77
C GLY A 262 -6.94 10.86 30.08
N SER A 263 -8.26 10.70 30.06
CA SER A 263 -8.97 9.63 29.33
C SER A 263 -9.60 10.10 28.01
N THR A 264 -9.42 11.37 27.63
CA THR A 264 -10.10 11.96 26.47
C THR A 264 -9.16 12.08 25.30
N CYS A 265 -9.60 11.63 24.12
CA CYS A 265 -8.89 11.88 22.87
C CYS A 265 -8.99 13.37 22.49
N THR A 266 -7.85 14.00 22.32
CA THR A 266 -7.75 15.44 21.97
C THR A 266 -7.36 15.67 20.52
N LYS A 267 -6.85 14.63 19.84
CA LYS A 267 -6.48 14.71 18.42
C LYS A 267 -6.67 13.37 17.74
N TYR A 268 -7.27 13.41 16.56
CA TYR A 268 -7.47 12.25 15.69
C TYR A 268 -6.58 12.34 14.45
N ALA A 269 -6.08 11.22 13.98
CA ALA A 269 -5.37 11.13 12.72
C ALA A 269 -6.31 11.45 11.54
N GLN A 270 -5.77 12.07 10.50
CA GLN A 270 -6.52 12.28 9.26
C GLN A 270 -6.78 10.92 8.58
N ARG A 271 -7.99 10.73 8.04
CA ARG A 271 -8.39 9.46 7.39
C ARG A 271 -7.42 9.00 6.30
N SER A 272 -6.90 9.92 5.49
CA SER A 272 -5.92 9.60 4.46
C SER A 272 -4.61 9.06 5.02
N LEU A 273 -4.20 9.52 6.20
CA LEU A 273 -2.99 9.05 6.90
C LEU A 273 -3.23 7.68 7.56
N VAL A 274 -4.43 7.46 8.09
CA VAL A 274 -4.85 6.13 8.60
C VAL A 274 -4.78 5.09 7.47
N THR A 275 -5.37 5.42 6.32
CA THR A 275 -5.33 4.56 5.13
C THR A 275 -3.90 4.31 4.66
N LEU A 276 -3.08 5.36 4.58
CA LEU A 276 -1.67 5.25 4.17
C LEU A 276 -0.87 4.35 5.10
N TRP A 277 -1.06 4.49 6.41
CA TRP A 277 -0.41 3.65 7.41
C TRP A 277 -0.82 2.19 7.26
N ALA A 278 -2.13 1.92 7.22
CA ALA A 278 -2.68 0.58 7.08
C ALA A 278 -2.21 -0.12 5.78
N GLU A 279 -2.30 0.57 4.64
CA GLU A 279 -1.83 0.05 3.37
C GLU A 279 -0.32 -0.25 3.40
N THR A 280 0.49 0.65 3.99
CA THR A 280 1.94 0.45 4.09
C THR A 280 2.26 -0.78 4.95
N TRP A 281 1.57 -0.97 6.07
CA TRP A 281 1.77 -2.12 6.94
C TRP A 281 1.32 -3.43 6.26
N LEU A 282 0.12 -3.47 5.68
CA LEU A 282 -0.41 -4.66 5.00
C LEU A 282 0.46 -5.07 3.81
N ASP A 283 0.86 -4.11 2.96
CA ASP A 283 1.74 -4.37 1.82
C ASP A 283 3.12 -4.87 2.30
N GLY A 284 3.67 -4.29 3.39
CA GLY A 284 4.94 -4.69 3.97
C GLY A 284 4.92 -6.11 4.54
N MET A 285 3.88 -6.47 5.29
CA MET A 285 3.73 -7.84 5.82
C MET A 285 3.55 -8.86 4.71
N TYR A 286 2.78 -8.52 3.68
CA TYR A 286 2.61 -9.42 2.54
C TYR A 286 3.93 -9.61 1.77
N ALA A 287 4.66 -8.54 1.51
CA ALA A 287 5.95 -8.62 0.84
C ALA A 287 6.96 -9.49 1.62
N ALA A 288 6.94 -9.41 2.95
CA ALA A 288 7.86 -10.15 3.81
C ALA A 288 7.48 -11.62 4.00
N THR A 289 6.19 -11.94 4.04
CA THR A 289 5.71 -13.27 4.46
C THR A 289 5.14 -14.11 3.32
N GLY A 290 4.77 -13.48 2.19
CA GLY A 290 4.03 -14.12 1.09
C GLY A 290 2.59 -14.49 1.46
N ARG A 291 2.16 -14.25 2.71
CA ARG A 291 0.78 -14.50 3.17
C ARG A 291 0.00 -13.18 3.24
N LYS A 292 -1.20 -13.17 2.70
CA LYS A 292 -2.06 -11.98 2.68
C LYS A 292 -2.51 -11.67 4.12
N PRO A 293 -2.11 -10.53 4.71
CA PRO A 293 -2.49 -10.19 6.07
C PRO A 293 -3.97 -9.86 6.17
N ILE A 294 -4.50 -9.98 7.37
CA ILE A 294 -5.90 -9.66 7.70
C ILE A 294 -5.93 -8.22 8.23
N LEU A 295 -6.95 -7.46 7.84
CA LEU A 295 -7.30 -6.20 8.51
C LEU A 295 -8.49 -6.43 9.42
N TYR A 296 -8.32 -6.16 10.71
CA TYR A 296 -9.38 -6.12 11.69
C TYR A 296 -9.68 -4.68 12.08
N SER A 297 -10.95 -4.33 12.12
CA SER A 297 -11.48 -3.04 12.55
C SER A 297 -12.98 -3.17 12.78
N TYR A 298 -13.65 -2.09 13.21
CA TYR A 298 -15.10 -2.09 13.41
C TYR A 298 -15.82 -1.14 12.43
N PRO A 299 -17.11 -1.33 12.17
CA PRO A 299 -17.83 -0.65 11.08
C PRO A 299 -17.87 0.88 11.15
N THR A 300 -17.68 1.45 12.33
CA THR A 300 -17.73 2.90 12.56
C THR A 300 -16.34 3.56 12.53
N PHE A 301 -15.31 2.80 12.26
CA PHE A 301 -13.91 3.27 12.19
C PHE A 301 -13.61 4.06 10.91
#